data_a00876e3c8757e6877911014e3c27b46
#
_entry.id   a00876e3c8757e6877911014e3c27b46
#
_cell.length_a   1.000
_cell.length_b   1.000
_cell.length_c   1.000
_cell.angle_alpha   90.00
_cell.angle_beta   90.00
_cell.angle_gamma   90.00
#
_symmetry.space_group_name_H-M   'P 1'
#
loop_
_entity.id
_entity.type
_entity.pdbx_description
1 polymer ?
#
loop_
_entity_poly.entity_id
_entity_poly.type
_entity_poly.pdbx_seq_one_letter_code
_entity_poly.pdbx_strand_id
1 'polypeptide(L)'
;MKKTILEIDLKALEHNFNVISSKLKPKTKFMAVVKANGYGSDSVKIAKKLVSLNVDYFAVAFASEGVALRKSGIKTPILVLLPQVESFDEIIRYELEPSLYSFYFLENFINYIKDKKIKEIHCHFKINTGLNRVGFGESEINDALKKIKNAGKIKLVSLYSHLAASEDINEKTFTYSQISLFKKITTYIISILSYKPILHMSNTSGILNFTECEFDMVRAGIGLYGYNNHLNKNLIPVHTLKSIISQIIEAKKGDSIGYNRSHICRENTKIGIIPLGHADGISRSFANKASVIIKGKKAKVIGNICMDVFMVNLNGINAEEGDEVVVFDKRNNAENFAKSVETISYEILTNLSTRIERKVIG
;
A
#
# COMPACT_ATOMS: atom_id res chain seq x y z
N MET A 1 6.25 30.28 -3.85
CA MET A 1 7.43 29.66 -3.22
C MET A 1 7.42 28.18 -3.57
N LYS A 2 8.48 27.60 -4.15
CA LYS A 2 8.56 26.16 -4.37
C LYS A 2 8.67 25.48 -3.00
N LYS A 3 7.91 24.41 -2.78
CA LYS A 3 7.83 23.66 -1.51
C LYS A 3 8.25 22.22 -1.76
N THR A 4 8.46 21.48 -0.68
CA THR A 4 8.47 20.03 -0.73
C THR A 4 7.05 19.53 -1.00
N ILE A 5 6.88 18.78 -2.08
CA ILE A 5 5.58 18.25 -2.53
C ILE A 5 5.69 16.79 -2.98
N LEU A 6 4.64 16.03 -2.75
CA LEU A 6 4.39 14.75 -3.37
C LEU A 6 3.35 14.94 -4.47
N GLU A 7 3.76 14.90 -5.73
CA GLU A 7 2.83 14.88 -6.85
C GLU A 7 2.24 13.48 -7.01
N ILE A 8 0.93 13.41 -7.25
CA ILE A 8 0.15 12.19 -7.41
C ILE A 8 -0.55 12.25 -8.77
N ASP A 9 -0.10 11.44 -9.71
CA ASP A 9 -0.60 11.44 -11.09
C ASP A 9 -1.79 10.48 -11.24
N LEU A 10 -3.00 11.05 -11.36
CA LEU A 10 -4.23 10.27 -11.54
C LEU A 10 -4.37 9.65 -12.94
N LYS A 11 -3.69 10.19 -13.95
CA LYS A 11 -3.66 9.55 -15.28
C LYS A 11 -2.78 8.29 -15.25
N ALA A 12 -1.67 8.32 -14.51
CA ALA A 12 -0.85 7.13 -14.28
C ALA A 12 -1.64 6.06 -13.49
N LEU A 13 -2.42 6.46 -12.47
CA LEU A 13 -3.31 5.57 -11.74
C LEU A 13 -4.35 4.91 -12.66
N GLU A 14 -5.02 5.68 -13.51
CA GLU A 14 -5.99 5.19 -14.51
C GLU A 14 -5.33 4.22 -15.49
N HIS A 15 -4.16 4.58 -16.02
CA HIS A 15 -3.38 3.69 -16.88
C HIS A 15 -3.09 2.35 -16.19
N ASN A 16 -2.61 2.38 -14.96
CA ASN A 16 -2.30 1.16 -14.20
C ASN A 16 -3.54 0.30 -13.92
N PHE A 17 -4.66 0.95 -13.57
CA PHE A 17 -5.94 0.27 -13.40
C PHE A 17 -6.34 -0.46 -14.70
N ASN A 18 -6.27 0.22 -15.83
CA ASN A 18 -6.61 -0.34 -17.14
C ASN A 18 -5.67 -1.50 -17.54
N VAL A 19 -4.35 -1.35 -17.31
CA VAL A 19 -3.37 -2.41 -17.58
C VAL A 19 -3.64 -3.66 -16.73
N ILE A 20 -3.97 -3.50 -15.45
CA ILE A 20 -4.28 -4.62 -14.58
C ILE A 20 -5.64 -5.25 -14.96
N SER A 21 -6.66 -4.42 -15.17
CA SER A 21 -8.00 -4.88 -15.52
C SER A 21 -8.04 -5.62 -16.87
N SER A 22 -7.23 -5.20 -17.85
CA SER A 22 -7.15 -5.87 -19.16
C SER A 22 -6.63 -7.32 -19.10
N LYS A 23 -6.04 -7.73 -17.97
CA LYS A 23 -5.57 -9.11 -17.74
C LYS A 23 -6.63 -10.01 -17.13
N LEU A 24 -7.75 -9.46 -16.69
CA LEU A 24 -8.79 -10.19 -15.97
C LEU A 24 -9.84 -10.73 -16.95
N LYS A 25 -10.49 -11.79 -16.53
CA LYS A 25 -11.68 -12.32 -17.24
C LYS A 25 -12.84 -11.33 -17.12
N PRO A 26 -13.76 -11.29 -18.10
CA PRO A 26 -14.82 -10.27 -18.20
C PRO A 26 -15.73 -10.12 -16.96
N LYS A 27 -15.86 -11.17 -16.13
CA LYS A 27 -16.73 -11.18 -14.95
C LYS A 27 -15.99 -11.04 -13.62
N THR A 28 -14.66 -10.95 -13.66
CA THR A 28 -13.84 -10.84 -12.46
C THR A 28 -13.96 -9.45 -11.87
N LYS A 29 -14.38 -9.38 -10.61
CA LYS A 29 -14.48 -8.14 -9.85
C LYS A 29 -13.11 -7.59 -9.48
N PHE A 30 -13.03 -6.27 -9.41
CA PHE A 30 -11.81 -5.57 -9.05
C PHE A 30 -11.94 -4.89 -7.68
N MET A 31 -11.13 -5.32 -6.71
CA MET A 31 -11.01 -4.66 -5.40
C MET A 31 -9.72 -3.84 -5.37
N ALA A 32 -9.86 -2.52 -5.20
CA ALA A 32 -8.73 -1.62 -5.03
C ALA A 32 -8.33 -1.50 -3.57
N VAL A 33 -7.06 -1.74 -3.26
CA VAL A 33 -6.52 -1.63 -1.90
C VAL A 33 -5.97 -0.21 -1.71
N VAL A 34 -6.62 0.58 -0.84
CA VAL A 34 -6.33 2.01 -0.62
C VAL A 34 -5.94 2.33 0.83
N LYS A 35 -5.51 1.32 1.58
CA LYS A 35 -5.03 1.45 2.97
C LYS A 35 -3.78 2.32 3.08
N ALA A 36 -3.41 2.71 4.31
CA ALA A 36 -2.28 3.57 4.62
C ALA A 36 -2.33 4.88 3.81
N ASN A 37 -3.50 5.57 3.89
CA ASN A 37 -3.78 6.79 3.12
C ASN A 37 -3.53 6.64 1.61
N GLY A 38 -3.99 5.52 1.01
CA GLY A 38 -3.72 5.24 -0.40
C GLY A 38 -2.23 5.05 -0.68
N TYR A 39 -1.55 4.22 0.12
CA TYR A 39 -0.09 4.01 0.05
C TYR A 39 0.70 5.32 0.13
N GLY A 40 0.37 6.16 1.12
CA GLY A 40 1.04 7.45 1.36
C GLY A 40 0.60 8.59 0.44
N SER A 41 -0.35 8.34 -0.46
CA SER A 41 -0.92 9.34 -1.40
C SER A 41 -1.98 10.23 -0.73
N ASP A 42 -3.21 10.01 -1.14
CA ASP A 42 -4.44 10.59 -0.63
C ASP A 42 -5.57 9.59 -0.95
N SER A 43 -5.95 8.79 0.02
CA SER A 43 -6.91 7.69 -0.17
C SER A 43 -8.24 8.16 -0.73
N VAL A 44 -8.70 9.36 -0.36
CA VAL A 44 -9.98 9.91 -0.83
C VAL A 44 -9.91 10.28 -2.32
N LYS A 45 -8.85 10.96 -2.75
CA LYS A 45 -8.68 11.34 -4.16
C LYS A 45 -8.45 10.13 -5.05
N ILE A 46 -7.63 9.17 -4.58
CA ILE A 46 -7.42 7.87 -5.26
C ILE A 46 -8.76 7.12 -5.38
N ALA A 47 -9.53 6.99 -4.29
CA ALA A 47 -10.81 6.28 -4.31
C ALA A 47 -11.83 6.96 -5.23
N LYS A 48 -11.95 8.29 -5.22
CA LYS A 48 -12.84 9.02 -6.13
C LYS A 48 -12.49 8.76 -7.61
N LYS A 49 -11.20 8.77 -7.95
CA LYS A 49 -10.75 8.42 -9.30
C LYS A 49 -11.11 6.99 -9.66
N LEU A 50 -10.87 6.03 -8.76
CA LEU A 50 -11.18 4.61 -9.01
C LEU A 50 -12.69 4.34 -9.10
N VAL A 51 -13.54 5.08 -8.37
CA VAL A 51 -15.01 5.03 -8.55
C VAL A 51 -15.39 5.46 -9.96
N SER A 52 -14.78 6.51 -10.52
CA SER A 52 -15.06 6.92 -11.91
C SER A 52 -14.59 5.89 -12.95
N LEU A 53 -13.74 4.93 -12.57
CA LEU A 53 -13.30 3.81 -13.38
C LEU A 53 -14.09 2.52 -13.10
N ASN A 54 -15.21 2.60 -12.35
CA ASN A 54 -16.10 1.49 -12.02
C ASN A 54 -15.44 0.36 -11.22
N VAL A 55 -14.60 0.70 -10.23
CA VAL A 55 -14.08 -0.29 -9.29
C VAL A 55 -15.22 -0.93 -8.49
N ASP A 56 -15.18 -2.26 -8.28
CA ASP A 56 -16.26 -2.99 -7.60
C ASP A 56 -16.18 -2.91 -6.06
N TYR A 57 -14.97 -2.86 -5.50
CA TYR A 57 -14.70 -2.89 -4.07
C TYR A 57 -13.48 -2.05 -3.69
N PHE A 58 -13.49 -1.57 -2.47
CA PHE A 58 -12.29 -1.07 -1.81
C PHE A 58 -11.85 -1.99 -0.66
N ALA A 59 -10.55 -1.97 -0.34
CA ALA A 59 -10.04 -2.56 0.88
C ALA A 59 -9.15 -1.57 1.63
N VAL A 60 -9.38 -1.46 2.92
CA VAL A 60 -8.61 -0.67 3.88
C VAL A 60 -8.05 -1.55 4.99
N ALA A 61 -7.06 -1.07 5.76
CA ALA A 61 -6.55 -1.83 6.89
C ALA A 61 -7.48 -1.73 8.10
N PHE A 62 -7.86 -0.52 8.50
CA PHE A 62 -8.62 -0.24 9.71
C PHE A 62 -9.95 0.46 9.40
N ALA A 63 -10.89 0.38 10.33
CA ALA A 63 -12.22 1.00 10.17
C ALA A 63 -12.14 2.51 9.97
N SER A 64 -11.24 3.20 10.68
CA SER A 64 -11.05 4.65 10.55
C SER A 64 -10.73 5.11 9.12
N GLU A 65 -9.98 4.32 8.36
CA GLU A 65 -9.71 4.58 6.93
C GLU A 65 -10.99 4.45 6.09
N GLY A 66 -11.81 3.40 6.36
CA GLY A 66 -13.11 3.21 5.74
C GLY A 66 -14.09 4.34 6.05
N VAL A 67 -14.11 4.80 7.31
CA VAL A 67 -14.90 5.96 7.75
C VAL A 67 -14.52 7.23 6.98
N ALA A 68 -13.22 7.47 6.76
CA ALA A 68 -12.75 8.61 5.98
C ALA A 68 -13.28 8.56 4.54
N LEU A 69 -13.27 7.37 3.90
CA LEU A 69 -13.84 7.17 2.57
C LEU A 69 -15.35 7.39 2.57
N ARG A 70 -16.09 6.83 3.52
CA ARG A 70 -17.56 7.03 3.64
C ARG A 70 -17.92 8.51 3.84
N LYS A 71 -17.22 9.22 4.73
CA LYS A 71 -17.41 10.67 4.94
C LYS A 71 -17.14 11.49 3.68
N SER A 72 -16.29 11.01 2.77
CA SER A 72 -16.02 11.66 1.48
C SER A 72 -17.05 11.36 0.39
N GLY A 73 -18.09 10.56 0.70
CA GLY A 73 -19.18 10.19 -0.21
C GLY A 73 -18.97 8.89 -0.98
N ILE A 74 -17.93 8.10 -0.70
CA ILE A 74 -17.73 6.80 -1.35
C ILE A 74 -18.79 5.81 -0.88
N LYS A 75 -19.59 5.25 -1.81
CA LYS A 75 -20.64 4.26 -1.56
C LYS A 75 -20.25 2.83 -1.92
N THR A 76 -19.22 2.66 -2.73
CA THR A 76 -18.67 1.34 -3.10
C THR A 76 -18.40 0.50 -1.85
N PRO A 77 -18.67 -0.81 -1.82
CA PRO A 77 -18.39 -1.68 -0.68
C PRO A 77 -16.93 -1.57 -0.22
N ILE A 78 -16.69 -1.61 1.12
CA ILE A 78 -15.36 -1.44 1.71
C ILE A 78 -15.07 -2.58 2.67
N LEU A 79 -14.12 -3.44 2.30
CA LEU A 79 -13.56 -4.46 3.19
C LEU A 79 -12.58 -3.83 4.16
N VAL A 80 -12.77 -4.05 5.47
CA VAL A 80 -11.78 -3.75 6.51
C VAL A 80 -10.96 -5.02 6.77
N LEU A 81 -9.69 -5.01 6.38
CA LEU A 81 -8.82 -6.21 6.39
C LEU A 81 -8.40 -6.64 7.80
N LEU A 82 -8.24 -5.69 8.71
CA LEU A 82 -7.83 -5.94 10.09
C LEU A 82 -8.66 -5.06 11.06
N PRO A 83 -9.99 -5.32 11.13
CA PRO A 83 -10.84 -4.58 12.04
C PRO A 83 -10.46 -4.85 13.50
N GLN A 84 -10.67 -3.85 14.37
CA GLN A 84 -10.41 -3.93 15.81
C GLN A 84 -11.74 -4.02 16.56
N VAL A 85 -11.73 -4.59 17.76
CA VAL A 85 -12.93 -4.75 18.60
C VAL A 85 -13.54 -3.38 18.95
N GLU A 86 -12.68 -2.39 19.18
CA GLU A 86 -13.04 -1.01 19.50
C GLU A 86 -13.75 -0.28 18.35
N SER A 87 -13.67 -0.82 17.13
CA SER A 87 -14.22 -0.18 15.93
C SER A 87 -15.60 -0.70 15.51
N PHE A 88 -16.27 -1.53 16.33
CA PHE A 88 -17.55 -2.10 15.96
C PHE A 88 -18.65 -1.07 15.68
N ASP A 89 -18.73 -0.01 16.48
CA ASP A 89 -19.70 1.08 16.24
C ASP A 89 -19.46 1.76 14.89
N GLU A 90 -18.21 2.00 14.53
CA GLU A 90 -17.84 2.59 13.22
C GLU A 90 -18.19 1.64 12.08
N ILE A 91 -17.87 0.34 12.21
CA ILE A 91 -18.16 -0.68 11.20
C ILE A 91 -19.66 -0.68 10.89
N ILE A 92 -20.50 -0.71 11.92
CA ILE A 92 -21.96 -0.74 11.75
C ILE A 92 -22.48 0.59 11.21
N ARG A 93 -22.10 1.71 11.85
CA ARG A 93 -22.61 3.04 11.50
C ARG A 93 -22.27 3.46 10.07
N TYR A 94 -21.10 3.06 9.57
CA TYR A 94 -20.62 3.43 8.24
C TYR A 94 -20.75 2.29 7.21
N GLU A 95 -21.48 1.22 7.55
CA GLU A 95 -21.73 0.09 6.66
C GLU A 95 -20.43 -0.46 6.05
N LEU A 96 -19.41 -0.68 6.90
CA LEU A 96 -18.16 -1.30 6.50
C LEU A 96 -18.27 -2.81 6.63
N GLU A 97 -17.56 -3.55 5.79
CA GLU A 97 -17.57 -5.00 5.75
C GLU A 97 -16.32 -5.56 6.45
N PRO A 98 -16.43 -6.05 7.72
CA PRO A 98 -15.28 -6.52 8.46
C PRO A 98 -14.78 -7.89 7.98
N SER A 99 -13.47 -8.09 8.06
CA SER A 99 -12.84 -9.40 7.98
C SER A 99 -12.99 -10.17 9.27
N LEU A 100 -13.52 -11.39 9.21
CA LEU A 100 -13.52 -12.37 10.30
C LEU A 100 -12.23 -13.19 10.18
N TYR A 101 -11.29 -13.05 11.11
CA TYR A 101 -9.95 -13.61 10.97
C TYR A 101 -9.43 -14.36 12.20
N SER A 102 -10.17 -14.33 13.32
CA SER A 102 -9.82 -15.05 14.55
C SER A 102 -11.06 -15.30 15.40
N PHE A 103 -11.01 -16.28 16.30
CA PHE A 103 -12.10 -16.52 17.25
C PHE A 103 -12.30 -15.34 18.20
N TYR A 104 -11.23 -14.71 18.67
CA TYR A 104 -11.31 -13.53 19.52
C TYR A 104 -12.15 -12.42 18.86
N PHE A 105 -11.85 -12.06 17.62
CA PHE A 105 -12.61 -11.04 16.89
C PHE A 105 -14.05 -11.51 16.64
N LEU A 106 -14.23 -12.74 16.15
CA LEU A 106 -15.55 -13.31 15.81
C LEU A 106 -16.50 -13.33 17.00
N GLU A 107 -16.04 -13.83 18.15
CA GLU A 107 -16.87 -13.95 19.36
C GLU A 107 -17.25 -12.59 19.93
N ASN A 108 -16.31 -11.66 20.01
CA ASN A 108 -16.60 -10.29 20.43
C ASN A 108 -17.58 -9.59 19.47
N PHE A 109 -17.43 -9.82 18.17
CA PHE A 109 -18.32 -9.24 17.16
C PHE A 109 -19.75 -9.83 17.27
N ILE A 110 -19.87 -11.15 17.43
CA ILE A 110 -21.16 -11.83 17.66
C ILE A 110 -21.85 -11.26 18.90
N ASN A 111 -21.13 -11.16 20.03
CA ASN A 111 -21.64 -10.61 21.26
C ASN A 111 -22.10 -9.16 21.08
N TYR A 112 -21.33 -8.34 20.39
CA TYR A 112 -21.67 -6.95 20.13
C TYR A 112 -22.93 -6.77 19.30
N ILE A 113 -23.15 -7.62 18.26
CA ILE A 113 -24.33 -7.50 17.38
C ILE A 113 -25.57 -8.19 17.92
N LYS A 114 -25.44 -9.03 18.97
CA LYS A 114 -26.50 -9.89 19.48
C LYS A 114 -27.80 -9.12 19.76
N ASP A 115 -27.69 -8.02 20.51
CA ASP A 115 -28.83 -7.22 20.96
C ASP A 115 -29.10 -5.99 20.08
N LYS A 116 -28.33 -5.80 19.00
CA LYS A 116 -28.54 -4.70 18.07
C LYS A 116 -29.72 -5.00 17.12
N LYS A 117 -30.49 -3.97 16.79
CA LYS A 117 -31.58 -4.05 15.79
C LYS A 117 -31.01 -4.10 14.36
N ILE A 118 -30.18 -5.10 14.07
CA ILE A 118 -29.53 -5.32 12.78
C ILE A 118 -30.08 -6.59 12.18
N LYS A 119 -30.53 -6.53 10.94
CA LYS A 119 -31.09 -7.68 10.22
C LYS A 119 -29.98 -8.59 9.69
N GLU A 120 -29.02 -8.02 9.01
CA GLU A 120 -27.91 -8.75 8.37
C GLU A 120 -26.66 -7.85 8.31
N ILE A 121 -25.47 -8.43 8.51
CA ILE A 121 -24.17 -7.76 8.36
C ILE A 121 -23.33 -8.55 7.38
N HIS A 122 -22.81 -7.86 6.38
CA HIS A 122 -21.89 -8.40 5.40
C HIS A 122 -20.48 -8.53 6.00
N CYS A 123 -19.91 -9.73 5.97
CA CYS A 123 -18.57 -10.01 6.48
C CYS A 123 -17.76 -10.80 5.46
N HIS A 124 -16.45 -10.66 5.51
CA HIS A 124 -15.51 -11.44 4.70
C HIS A 124 -14.78 -12.46 5.58
N PHE A 125 -14.76 -13.72 5.17
CA PHE A 125 -14.14 -14.79 5.94
C PHE A 125 -12.71 -15.01 5.49
N LYS A 126 -11.74 -14.78 6.39
CA LYS A 126 -10.32 -14.90 6.12
C LYS A 126 -9.83 -16.31 6.40
N ILE A 127 -9.23 -16.95 5.38
CA ILE A 127 -8.65 -18.29 5.46
C ILE A 127 -7.12 -18.16 5.43
N ASN A 128 -6.43 -18.80 6.37
CA ASN A 128 -4.99 -18.94 6.36
C ASN A 128 -4.62 -20.16 5.51
N THR A 129 -3.93 -19.91 4.41
CA THR A 129 -3.44 -20.96 3.50
C THR A 129 -1.92 -21.05 3.44
N GLY A 130 -1.22 -20.49 4.45
CA GLY A 130 0.23 -20.60 4.56
C GLY A 130 1.00 -19.28 4.66
N LEU A 131 0.33 -18.11 4.52
CA LEU A 131 1.00 -16.84 4.85
C LEU A 131 1.28 -16.68 6.35
N ASN A 132 0.50 -17.37 7.21
CA ASN A 132 0.66 -17.42 8.66
C ASN A 132 0.68 -16.03 9.34
N ARG A 133 -0.17 -15.13 8.86
CA ARG A 133 -0.30 -13.78 9.39
C ARG A 133 -1.60 -13.59 10.17
N VAL A 134 -2.74 -13.82 9.52
CA VAL A 134 -4.10 -13.82 10.11
C VAL A 134 -5.02 -14.73 9.29
N GLY A 135 -6.11 -15.20 9.89
CA GLY A 135 -7.13 -16.05 9.26
C GLY A 135 -7.26 -17.41 9.92
N PHE A 136 -8.40 -18.04 9.73
CA PHE A 136 -8.70 -19.37 10.27
C PHE A 136 -7.92 -20.44 9.50
N GLY A 137 -7.30 -21.35 10.24
CA GLY A 137 -6.68 -22.55 9.70
C GLY A 137 -7.73 -23.60 9.32
N GLU A 138 -7.35 -24.62 8.55
CA GLU A 138 -8.25 -25.66 8.06
C GLU A 138 -9.03 -26.35 9.19
N SER A 139 -8.38 -26.66 10.30
CA SER A 139 -9.01 -27.31 11.47
C SER A 139 -10.02 -26.42 12.21
N GLU A 140 -9.94 -25.10 12.03
CA GLU A 140 -10.78 -24.13 12.74
C GLU A 140 -12.08 -23.78 11.99
N ILE A 141 -12.17 -24.14 10.70
CA ILE A 141 -13.25 -23.73 9.79
C ILE A 141 -14.63 -24.14 10.34
N ASN A 142 -14.78 -25.40 10.79
CA ASN A 142 -16.07 -25.91 11.25
C ASN A 142 -16.60 -25.15 12.46
N ASP A 143 -15.74 -24.90 13.44
CA ASP A 143 -16.13 -24.20 14.67
C ASP A 143 -16.47 -22.74 14.39
N ALA A 144 -15.71 -22.08 13.52
CA ALA A 144 -16.00 -20.72 13.11
C ALA A 144 -17.34 -20.62 12.37
N LEU A 145 -17.61 -21.51 11.41
CA LEU A 145 -18.88 -21.55 10.67
C LEU A 145 -20.07 -21.85 11.58
N LYS A 146 -19.92 -22.76 12.55
CA LYS A 146 -20.97 -23.06 13.54
C LYS A 146 -21.34 -21.82 14.37
N LYS A 147 -20.33 -21.06 14.84
CA LYS A 147 -20.55 -19.81 15.58
C LYS A 147 -21.25 -18.76 14.70
N ILE A 148 -20.82 -18.59 13.45
CA ILE A 148 -21.42 -17.65 12.48
C ILE A 148 -22.89 -18.02 12.22
N LYS A 149 -23.19 -19.29 11.97
CA LYS A 149 -24.55 -19.79 11.73
C LYS A 149 -25.46 -19.54 12.94
N ASN A 150 -24.96 -19.83 14.14
CA ASN A 150 -25.74 -19.65 15.38
C ASN A 150 -26.04 -18.17 15.68
N ALA A 151 -25.18 -17.25 15.23
CA ALA A 151 -25.41 -15.81 15.39
C ALA A 151 -26.57 -15.29 14.52
N GLY A 152 -26.86 -15.92 13.37
CA GLY A 152 -28.01 -15.65 12.51
C GLY A 152 -28.06 -14.28 11.82
N LYS A 153 -27.08 -13.40 12.10
CA LYS A 153 -27.02 -12.01 11.60
C LYS A 153 -25.84 -11.76 10.66
N ILE A 154 -24.92 -12.71 10.52
CA ILE A 154 -23.71 -12.59 9.73
C ILE A 154 -23.90 -13.27 8.38
N LYS A 155 -23.73 -12.53 7.30
CA LYS A 155 -23.67 -13.07 5.94
C LYS A 155 -22.24 -12.99 5.42
N LEU A 156 -21.70 -14.14 5.07
CA LEU A 156 -20.39 -14.23 4.45
C LEU A 156 -20.49 -13.82 2.98
N VAL A 157 -20.15 -12.56 2.65
CA VAL A 157 -20.17 -12.08 1.27
C VAL A 157 -18.95 -12.54 0.48
N SER A 158 -17.85 -12.85 1.15
CA SER A 158 -16.69 -13.46 0.50
C SER A 158 -15.91 -14.42 1.40
N LEU A 159 -15.18 -15.32 0.75
CA LEU A 159 -14.12 -16.16 1.32
C LEU A 159 -12.81 -15.74 0.69
N TYR A 160 -11.77 -15.47 1.49
CA TYR A 160 -10.53 -15.00 0.92
C TYR A 160 -9.27 -15.44 1.66
N SER A 161 -8.17 -15.49 0.90
CA SER A 161 -6.84 -15.72 1.43
C SER A 161 -5.84 -14.70 0.88
N HIS A 162 -4.54 -14.93 1.04
CA HIS A 162 -3.49 -14.07 0.52
C HIS A 162 -2.26 -14.89 0.18
N LEU A 163 -1.72 -14.69 -1.01
CA LEU A 163 -0.50 -15.34 -1.47
C LEU A 163 0.72 -14.78 -0.74
N ALA A 164 1.63 -15.65 -0.34
CA ALA A 164 2.82 -15.28 0.40
C ALA A 164 4.00 -14.92 -0.50
N ALA A 165 4.14 -15.60 -1.64
CA ALA A 165 5.32 -15.52 -2.49
C ALA A 165 5.00 -15.41 -3.99
N SER A 166 3.85 -14.81 -4.35
CA SER A 166 3.41 -14.68 -5.74
C SER A 166 4.29 -13.77 -6.62
N GLU A 167 5.20 -13.03 -6.02
CA GLU A 167 6.20 -12.20 -6.72
C GLU A 167 7.45 -12.95 -7.12
N ASP A 168 7.77 -14.06 -6.44
CA ASP A 168 8.92 -14.91 -6.75
C ASP A 168 8.49 -16.18 -7.49
N ILE A 169 8.88 -16.29 -8.76
CA ILE A 169 8.55 -17.44 -9.60
C ILE A 169 9.25 -18.74 -9.14
N ASN A 170 10.33 -18.63 -8.35
CA ASN A 170 11.00 -19.80 -7.79
C ASN A 170 10.13 -20.47 -6.71
N GLU A 171 9.25 -19.69 -6.05
CA GLU A 171 8.30 -20.14 -5.03
C GLU A 171 6.94 -20.58 -5.62
N LYS A 172 6.86 -20.84 -6.92
CA LYS A 172 5.61 -21.22 -7.60
C LYS A 172 4.98 -22.48 -6.99
N THR A 173 5.76 -23.45 -6.56
CA THR A 173 5.26 -24.69 -5.94
C THR A 173 4.51 -24.40 -4.65
N PHE A 174 5.06 -23.53 -3.80
CA PHE A 174 4.39 -23.09 -2.60
C PHE A 174 3.12 -22.28 -2.92
N THR A 175 3.19 -21.39 -3.91
CA THR A 175 2.02 -20.61 -4.36
C THR A 175 0.89 -21.52 -4.86
N TYR A 176 1.19 -22.57 -5.63
CA TYR A 176 0.18 -23.55 -6.06
C TYR A 176 -0.37 -24.38 -4.89
N SER A 177 0.43 -24.71 -3.89
CA SER A 177 -0.07 -25.37 -2.68
C SER A 177 -1.07 -24.52 -1.92
N GLN A 178 -0.82 -23.20 -1.81
CA GLN A 178 -1.77 -22.26 -1.22
C GLN A 178 -3.09 -22.18 -2.01
N ILE A 179 -3.02 -22.15 -3.35
CA ILE A 179 -4.19 -22.13 -4.24
C ILE A 179 -5.01 -23.41 -4.09
N SER A 180 -4.35 -24.57 -4.05
CA SER A 180 -4.99 -25.88 -3.88
C SER A 180 -5.70 -25.98 -2.53
N LEU A 181 -5.05 -25.58 -1.45
CA LEU A 181 -5.63 -25.56 -0.12
C LEU A 181 -6.84 -24.60 -0.05
N PHE A 182 -6.74 -23.42 -0.65
CA PHE A 182 -7.85 -22.48 -0.73
C PHE A 182 -9.05 -23.06 -1.47
N LYS A 183 -8.83 -23.70 -2.61
CA LYS A 183 -9.89 -24.39 -3.38
C LYS A 183 -10.57 -25.48 -2.53
N LYS A 184 -9.77 -26.32 -1.86
CA LYS A 184 -10.27 -27.40 -0.99
C LYS A 184 -11.21 -26.83 0.11
N ILE A 185 -10.72 -25.85 0.87
CA ILE A 185 -11.46 -25.25 1.99
C ILE A 185 -12.71 -24.52 1.49
N THR A 186 -12.61 -23.73 0.41
CA THR A 186 -13.76 -22.96 -0.09
C THR A 186 -14.84 -23.86 -0.69
N THR A 187 -14.48 -24.95 -1.36
CA THR A 187 -15.45 -25.97 -1.83
C THR A 187 -16.21 -26.58 -0.66
N TYR A 188 -15.51 -26.90 0.42
CA TYR A 188 -16.14 -27.43 1.64
C TYR A 188 -17.08 -26.39 2.29
N ILE A 189 -16.64 -25.12 2.45
CA ILE A 189 -17.48 -24.07 3.03
C ILE A 189 -18.75 -23.85 2.19
N ILE A 190 -18.62 -23.78 0.85
CA ILE A 190 -19.75 -23.60 -0.07
C ILE A 190 -20.74 -24.76 0.02
N SER A 191 -20.28 -26.00 0.25
CA SER A 191 -21.19 -27.15 0.44
C SER A 191 -22.07 -27.04 1.71
N ILE A 192 -21.63 -26.27 2.71
CA ILE A 192 -22.37 -26.03 3.95
C ILE A 192 -23.32 -24.83 3.83
N LEU A 193 -22.92 -23.81 3.04
CA LEU A 193 -23.70 -22.60 2.83
C LEU A 193 -24.78 -22.84 1.76
N SER A 194 -25.95 -22.22 1.91
CA SER A 194 -27.03 -22.26 0.92
C SER A 194 -26.80 -21.33 -0.28
N TYR A 195 -25.65 -20.65 -0.34
CA TYR A 195 -25.29 -19.66 -1.37
C TYR A 195 -23.79 -19.69 -1.60
N LYS A 196 -23.33 -19.13 -2.74
CA LYS A 196 -21.92 -19.02 -3.11
C LYS A 196 -21.40 -17.61 -2.79
N PRO A 197 -20.50 -17.45 -1.79
CA PRO A 197 -19.77 -16.19 -1.57
C PRO A 197 -18.77 -15.90 -2.71
N ILE A 198 -18.36 -14.65 -2.84
CA ILE A 198 -17.26 -14.21 -3.72
C ILE A 198 -15.95 -14.84 -3.24
N LEU A 199 -15.20 -15.49 -4.13
CA LEU A 199 -13.88 -16.04 -3.82
C LEU A 199 -12.79 -15.09 -4.29
N HIS A 200 -11.79 -14.79 -3.45
CA HIS A 200 -10.65 -13.98 -3.86
C HIS A 200 -9.37 -14.31 -3.11
N MET A 201 -8.25 -14.34 -3.84
CA MET A 201 -6.93 -14.66 -3.29
C MET A 201 -5.82 -13.78 -3.86
N SER A 202 -5.87 -13.46 -5.16
CA SER A 202 -4.84 -12.70 -5.86
C SER A 202 -4.59 -11.33 -5.28
N ASN A 203 -3.31 -11.01 -5.03
CA ASN A 203 -2.78 -9.67 -4.91
C ASN A 203 -2.25 -9.19 -6.29
N THR A 204 -1.60 -8.04 -6.38
CA THR A 204 -1.02 -7.53 -7.64
C THR A 204 -0.15 -8.56 -8.35
N SER A 205 0.80 -9.18 -7.63
CA SER A 205 1.71 -10.17 -8.22
C SER A 205 0.98 -11.46 -8.63
N GLY A 206 -0.03 -11.87 -7.86
CA GLY A 206 -0.90 -12.99 -8.22
C GLY A 206 -1.66 -12.75 -9.53
N ILE A 207 -2.17 -11.52 -9.74
CA ILE A 207 -2.84 -11.15 -11.01
C ILE A 207 -1.87 -11.25 -12.19
N LEU A 208 -0.63 -10.85 -11.99
CA LEU A 208 0.37 -10.79 -13.07
C LEU A 208 0.98 -12.15 -13.42
N ASN A 209 1.12 -13.05 -12.43
CA ASN A 209 1.92 -14.28 -12.54
C ASN A 209 1.10 -15.57 -12.46
N PHE A 210 -0.10 -15.56 -11.88
CA PHE A 210 -0.87 -16.77 -11.55
C PHE A 210 -2.35 -16.58 -11.89
N THR A 211 -2.71 -16.79 -13.16
CA THR A 211 -4.10 -16.64 -13.63
C THR A 211 -5.07 -17.63 -12.96
N GLU A 212 -4.57 -18.75 -12.44
CA GLU A 212 -5.34 -19.79 -11.76
C GLU A 212 -5.92 -19.35 -10.41
N CYS A 213 -5.39 -18.26 -9.82
CA CYS A 213 -5.86 -17.71 -8.56
C CYS A 213 -6.73 -16.45 -8.71
N GLU A 214 -7.21 -16.16 -9.94
CA GLU A 214 -8.07 -15.01 -10.20
C GLU A 214 -9.42 -15.12 -9.45
N PHE A 215 -10.04 -16.30 -9.46
CA PHE A 215 -11.36 -16.58 -8.86
C PHE A 215 -12.45 -15.57 -9.29
N ASP A 216 -13.34 -15.18 -8.35
CA ASP A 216 -14.44 -14.25 -8.65
C ASP A 216 -14.03 -12.78 -8.51
N MET A 217 -12.94 -12.48 -7.77
CA MET A 217 -12.44 -11.12 -7.55
C MET A 217 -10.93 -11.11 -7.33
N VAL A 218 -10.27 -10.01 -7.69
CA VAL A 218 -8.85 -9.77 -7.41
C VAL A 218 -8.66 -8.54 -6.54
N ARG A 219 -7.48 -8.43 -5.88
CA ARG A 219 -7.12 -7.28 -5.05
C ARG A 219 -5.83 -6.65 -5.54
N ALA A 220 -5.93 -5.51 -6.21
CA ALA A 220 -4.78 -4.73 -6.61
C ALA A 220 -4.45 -3.65 -5.56
N GLY A 221 -3.22 -3.65 -5.11
CA GLY A 221 -2.66 -2.64 -4.21
C GLY A 221 -1.54 -1.89 -4.91
N ILE A 222 -0.30 -2.27 -4.62
CA ILE A 222 0.91 -1.57 -5.07
C ILE A 222 0.99 -1.40 -6.60
N GLY A 223 0.42 -2.31 -7.37
CA GLY A 223 0.36 -2.21 -8.84
C GLY A 223 -0.46 -1.03 -9.33
N LEU A 224 -1.53 -0.63 -8.61
CA LEU A 224 -2.28 0.59 -8.94
C LEU A 224 -1.40 1.83 -8.85
N TYR A 225 -0.42 1.82 -7.96
CA TYR A 225 0.53 2.92 -7.77
C TYR A 225 1.77 2.82 -8.67
N GLY A 226 1.84 1.79 -9.55
CA GLY A 226 2.86 1.66 -10.58
C GLY A 226 4.11 0.90 -10.14
N TYR A 227 4.02 0.09 -9.07
CA TYR A 227 5.13 -0.70 -8.55
C TYR A 227 4.78 -2.19 -8.50
N ASN A 228 5.73 -3.07 -8.78
CA ASN A 228 5.48 -4.51 -8.85
C ASN A 228 6.74 -5.38 -8.84
N ASN A 229 7.80 -4.92 -8.19
CA ASN A 229 9.08 -5.64 -8.14
C ASN A 229 9.61 -6.05 -9.53
N HIS A 230 9.48 -5.15 -10.52
CA HIS A 230 9.90 -5.32 -11.94
C HIS A 230 9.15 -6.37 -12.77
N LEU A 231 8.06 -6.94 -12.28
CA LEU A 231 7.33 -7.99 -13.00
C LEU A 231 6.55 -7.47 -14.23
N ASN A 232 6.23 -6.18 -14.28
CA ASN A 232 5.53 -5.57 -15.42
C ASN A 232 6.04 -4.17 -15.72
N LYS A 233 6.74 -4.02 -16.84
CA LYS A 233 7.28 -2.73 -17.31
C LYS A 233 6.20 -1.74 -17.80
N ASN A 234 4.95 -2.18 -17.94
CA ASN A 234 3.87 -1.33 -18.45
C ASN A 234 3.18 -0.52 -17.35
N LEU A 235 3.50 -0.73 -16.07
CA LEU A 235 2.96 0.07 -14.99
C LEU A 235 3.76 1.37 -14.84
N ILE A 236 3.06 2.47 -14.60
CA ILE A 236 3.65 3.83 -14.50
C ILE A 236 3.60 4.27 -13.04
N PRO A 237 4.76 4.61 -12.41
CA PRO A 237 4.78 5.16 -11.05
C PRO A 237 3.90 6.41 -10.95
N VAL A 238 3.03 6.40 -9.93
CA VAL A 238 2.05 7.48 -9.68
C VAL A 238 2.71 8.66 -8.96
N HIS A 239 3.79 8.42 -8.23
CA HIS A 239 4.37 9.38 -7.30
C HIS A 239 5.63 10.05 -7.85
N THR A 240 5.72 11.37 -7.60
CA THR A 240 6.96 12.14 -7.76
C THR A 240 7.18 12.98 -6.49
N LEU A 241 8.27 12.73 -5.76
CA LEU A 241 8.65 13.51 -4.58
C LEU A 241 9.69 14.55 -5.00
N LYS A 242 9.31 15.80 -4.80
CA LYS A 242 10.14 16.99 -5.13
C LYS A 242 10.38 17.85 -3.90
N SER A 243 11.53 18.51 -3.90
CA SER A 243 11.91 19.54 -2.93
C SER A 243 12.71 20.64 -3.63
N ILE A 244 13.42 21.44 -2.87
CA ILE A 244 14.29 22.51 -3.36
C ILE A 244 15.63 22.48 -2.65
N ILE A 245 16.61 23.17 -3.19
CA ILE A 245 17.80 23.56 -2.45
C ILE A 245 17.45 24.79 -1.59
N SER A 246 17.48 24.65 -0.28
CA SER A 246 17.19 25.77 0.65
C SER A 246 18.41 26.65 0.92
N GLN A 247 19.61 26.07 0.87
CA GLN A 247 20.88 26.78 1.06
C GLN A 247 21.98 26.03 0.37
N ILE A 248 23.01 26.79 -0.08
CA ILE A 248 24.26 26.24 -0.58
C ILE A 248 25.39 26.67 0.35
N ILE A 249 26.22 25.72 0.78
CA ILE A 249 27.36 25.93 1.65
C ILE A 249 28.61 25.40 0.96
N GLU A 250 29.72 26.14 1.07
CA GLU A 250 31.03 25.69 0.63
C GLU A 250 31.84 25.18 1.83
N ALA A 251 32.22 23.90 1.80
CA ALA A 251 33.09 23.28 2.78
C ALA A 251 34.49 23.05 2.18
N LYS A 252 35.53 23.26 2.98
CA LYS A 252 36.92 23.01 2.58
C LYS A 252 37.27 21.54 2.77
N LYS A 253 38.32 21.12 2.08
CA LYS A 253 38.94 19.81 2.34
C LYS A 253 39.27 19.68 3.83
N GLY A 254 38.85 18.58 4.45
CA GLY A 254 38.98 18.28 5.89
C GLY A 254 37.80 18.68 6.77
N ASP A 255 36.89 19.55 6.26
CA ASP A 255 35.69 19.91 6.97
C ASP A 255 34.74 18.70 7.10
N SER A 256 33.94 18.69 8.17
CA SER A 256 32.97 17.63 8.42
C SER A 256 31.52 18.08 8.14
N ILE A 257 30.71 17.16 7.65
CA ILE A 257 29.30 17.39 7.31
C ILE A 257 28.39 16.53 8.20
N GLY A 258 27.36 17.18 8.77
CA GLY A 258 26.30 16.55 9.53
C GLY A 258 26.69 16.05 10.93
N TYR A 259 25.69 15.51 11.62
CA TYR A 259 25.88 14.99 12.98
C TYR A 259 26.93 13.90 13.03
N ASN A 260 27.67 13.87 14.13
CA ASN A 260 28.74 12.91 14.40
C ASN A 260 29.89 12.98 13.39
N ARG A 261 30.00 14.08 12.66
CA ARG A 261 31.03 14.27 11.62
C ARG A 261 31.07 13.07 10.64
N SER A 262 29.90 12.55 10.29
CA SER A 262 29.75 11.27 9.57
C SER A 262 30.24 11.31 8.10
N HIS A 263 30.55 12.50 7.59
CA HIS A 263 31.22 12.70 6.31
C HIS A 263 32.33 13.70 6.47
N ILE A 264 33.53 13.39 5.95
CA ILE A 264 34.69 14.32 5.90
C ILE A 264 34.93 14.65 4.44
N CYS A 265 34.99 15.92 4.12
CA CYS A 265 35.28 16.43 2.77
C CYS A 265 36.71 16.05 2.33
N ARG A 266 36.81 15.27 1.25
CA ARG A 266 38.11 14.89 0.67
C ARG A 266 38.71 15.98 -0.23
N GLU A 267 37.89 16.92 -0.65
CA GLU A 267 38.18 18.08 -1.50
C GLU A 267 37.25 19.23 -1.09
N ASN A 268 37.44 20.42 -1.63
CA ASN A 268 36.50 21.51 -1.46
C ASN A 268 35.16 21.10 -2.06
N THR A 269 34.08 21.17 -1.28
CA THR A 269 32.80 20.58 -1.63
C THR A 269 31.69 21.63 -1.54
N LYS A 270 30.95 21.81 -2.63
CA LYS A 270 29.69 22.57 -2.65
C LYS A 270 28.58 21.68 -2.15
N ILE A 271 27.88 22.11 -1.10
CA ILE A 271 26.87 21.32 -0.39
C ILE A 271 25.51 21.96 -0.58
N GLY A 272 24.52 21.21 -1.05
CA GLY A 272 23.10 21.62 -1.06
C GLY A 272 22.36 21.12 0.18
N ILE A 273 21.64 21.99 0.85
CA ILE A 273 20.76 21.67 1.97
C ILE A 273 19.34 21.47 1.43
N ILE A 274 18.76 20.31 1.66
CA ILE A 274 17.43 19.94 1.18
C ILE A 274 16.47 19.86 2.37
N PRO A 275 15.35 20.62 2.39
CA PRO A 275 14.40 20.67 3.50
C PRO A 275 13.48 19.43 3.49
N LEU A 276 14.09 18.27 3.69
CA LEU A 276 13.49 16.95 3.90
C LEU A 276 14.37 16.17 4.86
N GLY A 277 13.79 15.56 5.88
CA GLY A 277 14.53 14.80 6.86
C GLY A 277 13.79 13.52 7.28
N HIS A 278 14.27 12.90 8.36
CA HIS A 278 13.66 11.66 8.82
C HIS A 278 12.25 11.86 9.40
N ALA A 279 11.87 13.07 9.84
CA ALA A 279 10.50 13.40 10.24
C ALA A 279 9.54 13.50 9.03
N ASP A 280 10.08 13.58 7.81
CA ASP A 280 9.31 13.60 6.57
C ASP A 280 9.23 12.20 5.91
N GLY A 281 9.90 11.20 6.50
CA GLY A 281 9.94 9.83 5.98
C GLY A 281 11.21 9.46 5.23
N ILE A 282 12.23 10.35 5.20
CA ILE A 282 13.53 10.05 4.59
C ILE A 282 14.44 9.41 5.65
N SER A 283 14.42 8.08 5.73
CA SER A 283 15.16 7.31 6.73
C SER A 283 16.66 7.67 6.80
N ARG A 284 17.22 7.61 7.99
CA ARG A 284 18.67 7.78 8.20
C ARG A 284 19.52 6.75 7.45
N SER A 285 18.95 5.60 7.10
CA SER A 285 19.62 4.55 6.31
C SER A 285 20.06 5.04 4.92
N PHE A 286 19.45 6.12 4.38
CA PHE A 286 19.82 6.74 3.10
C PHE A 286 21.11 7.57 3.16
N ALA A 287 21.63 7.90 4.37
CA ALA A 287 22.85 8.64 4.55
C ALA A 287 24.03 7.99 3.81
N ASN A 288 24.73 8.76 3.00
CA ASN A 288 25.88 8.34 2.17
C ASN A 288 25.59 7.21 1.13
N LYS A 289 24.34 6.76 0.99
CA LYS A 289 23.94 5.67 0.06
C LYS A 289 23.08 6.19 -1.09
N ALA A 290 22.06 7.00 -0.80
CA ALA A 290 21.13 7.50 -1.79
C ALA A 290 21.70 8.65 -2.63
N SER A 291 21.00 8.93 -3.72
CA SER A 291 21.21 10.13 -4.56
C SER A 291 19.85 10.70 -4.97
N VAL A 292 19.83 12.00 -5.17
CA VAL A 292 18.70 12.75 -5.73
C VAL A 292 19.09 13.34 -7.09
N ILE A 293 18.11 13.83 -7.85
CA ILE A 293 18.37 14.46 -9.16
C ILE A 293 18.21 15.97 -9.04
N ILE A 294 19.22 16.71 -9.49
CA ILE A 294 19.26 18.18 -9.55
C ILE A 294 19.76 18.58 -10.94
N LYS A 295 18.97 19.39 -11.67
CA LYS A 295 19.28 19.78 -13.07
C LYS A 295 19.67 18.58 -13.95
N GLY A 296 18.97 17.44 -13.77
CA GLY A 296 19.20 16.21 -14.54
C GLY A 296 20.44 15.40 -14.14
N LYS A 297 21.21 15.83 -13.14
CA LYS A 297 22.41 15.14 -12.64
C LYS A 297 22.14 14.50 -11.27
N LYS A 298 22.81 13.39 -10.98
CA LYS A 298 22.77 12.73 -9.66
C LYS A 298 23.61 13.50 -8.66
N ALA A 299 22.98 13.94 -7.55
CA ALA A 299 23.65 14.53 -6.40
C ALA A 299 23.59 13.51 -5.24
N LYS A 300 24.75 13.07 -4.76
CA LYS A 300 24.86 12.06 -3.69
C LYS A 300 24.48 12.66 -2.34
N VAL A 301 23.67 11.96 -1.56
CA VAL A 301 23.41 12.30 -0.17
C VAL A 301 24.68 12.08 0.65
N ILE A 302 25.11 13.08 1.41
CA ILE A 302 26.34 13.07 2.22
C ILE A 302 26.03 13.47 3.66
N GLY A 303 26.74 12.87 4.58
CA GLY A 303 26.49 13.06 6.01
C GLY A 303 25.20 12.40 6.50
N ASN A 304 24.96 12.46 7.81
CA ASN A 304 23.74 11.90 8.43
C ASN A 304 22.52 12.75 8.09
N ILE A 305 21.40 12.08 7.76
CA ILE A 305 20.11 12.74 7.58
C ILE A 305 19.63 13.26 8.94
N CYS A 306 19.27 14.54 8.99
CA CYS A 306 18.73 15.21 10.15
C CYS A 306 17.22 15.05 10.26
N MET A 307 16.60 15.65 11.27
CA MET A 307 15.14 15.59 11.46
C MET A 307 14.40 16.23 10.27
N ASP A 308 14.84 17.39 9.84
CA ASP A 308 14.13 18.25 8.88
C ASP A 308 14.91 18.51 7.59
N VAL A 309 16.18 18.09 7.50
CA VAL A 309 17.04 18.32 6.33
C VAL A 309 17.98 17.14 6.07
N PHE A 310 18.39 17.01 4.82
CA PHE A 310 19.58 16.24 4.43
C PHE A 310 20.48 17.06 3.50
N MET A 311 21.72 16.63 3.37
CA MET A 311 22.76 17.31 2.60
C MET A 311 23.12 16.50 1.36
N VAL A 312 23.43 17.19 0.27
CA VAL A 312 23.89 16.57 -0.99
C VAL A 312 25.15 17.22 -1.50
N ASN A 313 26.00 16.44 -2.15
CA ASN A 313 27.17 16.93 -2.84
C ASN A 313 26.77 17.57 -4.21
N LEU A 314 27.10 18.84 -4.43
CA LEU A 314 26.81 19.57 -5.65
C LEU A 314 28.04 19.76 -6.57
N ASN A 315 29.21 19.16 -6.27
CA ASN A 315 30.36 19.26 -7.13
C ASN A 315 30.03 18.79 -8.55
N GLY A 316 30.35 19.59 -9.55
CA GLY A 316 30.03 19.33 -10.96
C GLY A 316 28.58 19.60 -11.36
N ILE A 317 27.77 20.17 -10.45
CA ILE A 317 26.36 20.56 -10.70
C ILE A 317 26.29 22.09 -10.55
N ASN A 318 25.93 22.78 -11.63
CA ASN A 318 25.71 24.23 -11.61
C ASN A 318 24.30 24.52 -11.04
N ALA A 319 24.17 24.42 -9.72
CA ALA A 319 22.94 24.59 -9.00
C ALA A 319 22.94 25.86 -8.16
N GLU A 320 21.75 26.42 -7.94
CA GLU A 320 21.44 27.61 -7.17
C GLU A 320 20.39 27.30 -6.09
N GLU A 321 20.34 28.16 -5.07
CA GLU A 321 19.25 28.09 -4.05
C GLU A 321 17.87 28.29 -4.72
N GLY A 322 16.90 27.47 -4.34
CA GLY A 322 15.59 27.42 -4.98
C GLY A 322 15.48 26.48 -6.18
N ASP A 323 16.57 25.89 -6.65
CA ASP A 323 16.50 24.86 -7.71
C ASP A 323 15.75 23.62 -7.24
N GLU A 324 15.00 23.01 -8.18
CA GLU A 324 14.23 21.79 -7.92
C GLU A 324 15.14 20.59 -7.65
N VAL A 325 14.79 19.84 -6.64
CA VAL A 325 15.40 18.58 -6.26
C VAL A 325 14.37 17.47 -6.42
N VAL A 326 14.64 16.50 -7.27
CA VAL A 326 13.78 15.32 -7.45
C VAL A 326 14.35 14.17 -6.62
N VAL A 327 13.63 13.75 -5.59
CA VAL A 327 14.03 12.63 -4.73
C VAL A 327 13.76 11.31 -5.44
N PHE A 328 12.54 11.16 -5.97
CA PHE A 328 12.15 10.08 -6.88
C PHE A 328 11.04 10.57 -7.83
N ASP A 329 10.99 9.99 -9.03
CA ASP A 329 10.02 10.28 -10.07
C ASP A 329 9.65 9.01 -10.88
N LYS A 330 9.09 9.17 -12.07
CA LYS A 330 8.77 8.04 -12.96
C LYS A 330 10.01 7.31 -13.50
N ARG A 331 11.17 7.96 -13.59
CA ARG A 331 12.42 7.40 -14.15
C ARG A 331 13.28 6.79 -13.05
N ASN A 332 13.51 7.55 -11.98
CA ASN A 332 14.19 7.09 -10.78
C ASN A 332 13.15 6.95 -9.67
N ASN A 333 12.37 5.88 -9.74
CA ASN A 333 11.15 5.71 -8.94
C ASN A 333 11.46 5.30 -7.49
N ALA A 334 10.41 5.28 -6.66
CA ALA A 334 10.53 4.94 -5.24
C ALA A 334 11.10 3.52 -5.01
N GLU A 335 10.95 2.60 -5.95
CA GLU A 335 11.55 1.25 -5.88
C GLU A 335 13.06 1.31 -6.06
N ASN A 336 13.56 2.11 -7.04
CA ASN A 336 14.98 2.32 -7.23
C ASN A 336 15.60 3.07 -6.04
N PHE A 337 14.87 4.04 -5.47
CA PHE A 337 15.30 4.75 -4.26
C PHE A 337 15.39 3.79 -3.06
N ALA A 338 14.39 2.93 -2.86
CA ALA A 338 14.35 1.92 -1.81
C ALA A 338 15.53 0.94 -1.88
N LYS A 339 15.91 0.49 -3.07
CA LYS A 339 17.03 -0.45 -3.28
C LYS A 339 18.36 0.04 -2.73
N SER A 340 18.58 1.36 -2.68
CA SER A 340 19.82 1.93 -2.15
C SER A 340 20.05 1.59 -0.67
N VAL A 341 19.00 1.17 0.04
CA VAL A 341 19.02 0.83 1.48
C VAL A 341 18.37 -0.52 1.79
N GLU A 342 18.24 -1.38 0.77
CA GLU A 342 17.73 -2.75 0.92
C GLU A 342 16.30 -2.84 1.47
N THR A 343 15.45 -1.88 1.07
CA THR A 343 14.02 -1.88 1.43
C THR A 343 13.13 -1.89 0.17
N ILE A 344 11.82 -1.77 0.36
CA ILE A 344 10.80 -1.86 -0.69
C ILE A 344 10.04 -0.55 -0.88
N SER A 345 9.48 -0.35 -2.07
CA SER A 345 8.69 0.85 -2.40
C SER A 345 7.52 1.10 -1.44
N TYR A 346 6.92 0.04 -0.89
CA TYR A 346 5.84 0.15 0.10
C TYR A 346 6.26 0.99 1.31
N GLU A 347 7.43 0.68 1.88
CA GLU A 347 7.94 1.37 3.06
C GLU A 347 8.24 2.83 2.75
N ILE A 348 8.88 3.11 1.61
CA ILE A 348 9.16 4.48 1.18
C ILE A 348 7.87 5.31 1.10
N LEU A 349 6.86 4.80 0.40
CA LEU A 349 5.63 5.53 0.14
C LEU A 349 4.80 5.74 1.41
N THR A 350 4.65 4.69 2.23
CA THR A 350 3.78 4.74 3.42
C THR A 350 4.41 5.51 4.58
N ASN A 351 5.72 5.70 4.59
CA ASN A 351 6.44 6.49 5.61
C ASN A 351 6.45 8.00 5.30
N LEU A 352 6.02 8.42 4.10
CA LEU A 352 5.96 9.85 3.79
C LEU A 352 5.00 10.57 4.73
N SER A 353 5.54 11.49 5.53
CA SER A 353 4.81 12.26 6.54
C SER A 353 3.70 13.12 5.92
N THR A 354 2.64 13.35 6.69
CA THR A 354 1.58 14.31 6.35
C THR A 354 2.06 15.76 6.28
N ARG A 355 3.27 16.07 6.76
CA ARG A 355 3.93 17.38 6.58
C ARG A 355 4.17 17.73 5.12
N ILE A 356 4.37 16.72 4.26
CA ILE A 356 4.58 16.91 2.81
C ILE A 356 3.22 17.17 2.17
N GLU A 357 3.11 18.27 1.43
CA GLU A 357 1.91 18.60 0.67
C GLU A 357 1.65 17.57 -0.44
N ARG A 358 0.43 17.01 -0.50
CA ARG A 358 -0.01 16.12 -1.59
C ARG A 358 -0.67 16.92 -2.69
N LYS A 359 -0.03 16.98 -3.85
CA LYS A 359 -0.54 17.68 -5.03
C LYS A 359 -0.99 16.68 -6.08
N VAL A 360 -2.30 16.60 -6.29
CA VAL A 360 -2.86 15.76 -7.36
C VAL A 360 -2.70 16.46 -8.70
N ILE A 361 -2.27 15.70 -9.70
CA ILE A 361 -2.11 16.11 -11.10
C ILE A 361 -2.76 15.08 -12.03
N GLY A 362 -3.17 15.52 -13.22
CA GLY A 362 -3.72 14.64 -14.26
C GLY A 362 -5.24 14.64 -14.40
#